data_a9cb79891ddf409800f5b88f0dadf93a
#
_entry.id   a9cb79891ddf409800f5b88f0dadf93a
#
_cell.length_a   1.000
_cell.length_b   1.000
_cell.length_c   1.000
_cell.angle_alpha   90.00
_cell.angle_beta   90.00
_cell.angle_gamma   90.00
#
_symmetry.space_group_name_H-M   'P 1'
#
loop_
_entity.id
_entity.type
_entity.pdbx_description
1 polymer ?
#
loop_
_entity_poly.entity_id
_entity_poly.type
_entity_poly.pdbx_seq_one_letter_code
_entity_poly.pdbx_strand_id
1 'polypeptide(L)'
;MRDYKCLHLISDMRTLLLNPPSYKGFDGSAGARYQACREIRSFWYPTWLAYPAGMIEGARLVDASAEEMGRAEVIREAGGYDLAIIHTGTPTFENDAALAGQLKAAYPSMTVGMVGPHVTVSPEACLDRALPVDFVAIGEFDDTVVEISQGRQLREVKGIAFRSNGSIHRTRPRQLIADLDRLPFVTRVYARDLHVENYFIGYLKHPYVSVYAGRGCRGRCTYCLWPQTIGGGTYRVRSAENIGEEMTLAKALFPEVKEFFFDDDTFTDHPQLGEIARNMGRLGITWSCNARASLSRETLEMLKENGLRLLTVGFESGNQKILNNIRKGIHLETARRFARAAREAGVLIHGTFILGLPGETKESIEETIRFAREIDPYSLQVSLAAPYPGTTLHEQARREGWLADGEGLVKEGIQNSVMSYPWLSREEIFRAVEVFYRRFYLRPAPILRILKDMLKDRDEFSRRIREGREFFSFMAKRKGVVA
;
A
#
# COMPACT_ATOMS: atom_id res chain seq x y z
N MET A 1 -30.04 -37.02 37.73
CA MET A 1 -29.21 -37.02 36.52
C MET A 1 -29.10 -35.62 36.03
N ARG A 2 -27.97 -34.95 36.26
CA ARG A 2 -27.69 -33.61 35.77
C ARG A 2 -26.96 -33.74 34.44
N ASP A 3 -27.61 -33.28 33.36
CA ASP A 3 -27.02 -33.18 32.05
C ASP A 3 -25.79 -32.26 32.10
N TYR A 4 -24.62 -32.82 32.05
CA TYR A 4 -23.38 -32.08 31.71
C TYR A 4 -23.43 -31.77 30.22
N LYS A 5 -23.90 -30.57 29.85
CA LYS A 5 -23.58 -29.98 28.55
C LYS A 5 -22.07 -29.89 28.46
N CYS A 6 -21.47 -30.67 27.60
CA CYS A 6 -20.10 -30.46 27.13
C CYS A 6 -20.02 -29.06 26.52
N LEU A 7 -19.56 -28.10 27.31
CA LEU A 7 -18.94 -26.91 26.78
C LEU A 7 -17.71 -27.41 26.03
N HIS A 8 -17.79 -27.47 24.71
CA HIS A 8 -16.60 -27.52 23.88
C HIS A 8 -15.86 -26.23 24.21
N LEU A 9 -14.78 -26.28 24.97
CA LEU A 9 -13.75 -25.28 25.04
C LEU A 9 -13.20 -25.16 23.62
N ILE A 10 -13.70 -24.17 22.86
CA ILE A 10 -13.12 -23.79 21.59
C ILE A 10 -11.76 -23.21 21.99
N SER A 11 -10.69 -23.95 21.78
CA SER A 11 -9.34 -23.43 21.94
C SER A 11 -9.04 -22.53 20.78
N ASP A 12 -8.58 -21.31 21.05
CA ASP A 12 -8.15 -20.39 20.02
C ASP A 12 -7.08 -21.06 19.14
N MET A 13 -7.23 -20.94 17.81
CA MET A 13 -6.27 -21.49 16.85
C MET A 13 -4.99 -20.67 16.89
N ARG A 14 -3.83 -21.33 17.02
CA ARG A 14 -2.54 -20.64 16.84
C ARG A 14 -2.47 -20.10 15.44
N THR A 15 -2.41 -18.78 15.31
CA THR A 15 -2.65 -18.08 14.05
C THR A 15 -1.38 -17.39 13.54
N LEU A 16 -1.03 -17.68 12.29
CA LEU A 16 0.02 -17.01 11.53
C LEU A 16 -0.59 -16.02 10.53
N LEU A 17 -0.25 -14.75 10.65
CA LEU A 17 -0.54 -13.72 9.65
C LEU A 17 0.70 -13.59 8.76
N LEU A 18 0.57 -13.82 7.47
CA LEU A 18 1.70 -13.95 6.56
C LEU A 18 1.62 -12.94 5.40
N ASN A 19 2.61 -12.05 5.32
CA ASN A 19 2.97 -11.39 4.09
C ASN A 19 3.97 -12.28 3.34
N PRO A 20 3.62 -12.81 2.13
CA PRO A 20 4.44 -13.79 1.43
C PRO A 20 5.84 -13.30 1.07
N PRO A 21 6.79 -14.22 0.78
CA PRO A 21 8.09 -13.87 0.24
C PRO A 21 8.01 -13.04 -1.03
N SER A 22 8.95 -12.12 -1.20
CA SER A 22 9.10 -11.33 -2.42
C SER A 22 9.08 -12.21 -3.68
N TYR A 23 8.29 -11.81 -4.66
CA TYR A 23 8.19 -12.46 -5.95
C TYR A 23 8.90 -11.63 -7.01
N LYS A 24 9.93 -12.20 -7.64
CA LYS A 24 10.77 -11.49 -8.64
C LYS A 24 11.32 -10.14 -8.15
N GLY A 25 11.55 -10.00 -6.85
CA GLY A 25 12.21 -8.85 -6.24
C GLY A 25 11.31 -7.64 -5.99
N PHE A 26 9.99 -7.81 -5.94
CA PHE A 26 9.10 -6.74 -5.50
C PHE A 26 8.30 -7.12 -4.25
N ASP A 27 7.89 -6.10 -3.51
CA ASP A 27 7.06 -6.21 -2.33
C ASP A 27 5.57 -6.17 -2.71
N GLY A 28 4.86 -7.26 -2.45
CA GLY A 28 3.41 -7.37 -2.59
C GLY A 28 2.65 -7.14 -1.28
N SER A 29 3.30 -6.54 -0.28
CA SER A 29 2.90 -6.41 1.10
C SER A 29 1.47 -5.89 1.30
N ALA A 30 0.90 -6.24 2.45
CA ALA A 30 -0.39 -5.79 2.95
C ALA A 30 -0.47 -4.26 3.19
N GLY A 31 0.61 -3.52 3.04
CA GLY A 31 0.66 -2.06 3.04
C GLY A 31 1.10 -1.47 1.71
N ALA A 32 1.62 -2.29 0.79
CA ALA A 32 2.22 -1.80 -0.44
C ALA A 32 1.20 -1.14 -1.38
N ARG A 33 1.41 0.14 -1.65
CA ARG A 33 0.60 0.91 -2.61
C ARG A 33 1.07 0.73 -4.05
N TYR A 34 2.27 0.20 -4.24
CA TYR A 34 2.89 -0.05 -5.53
C TYR A 34 3.36 -1.50 -5.62
N GLN A 35 2.63 -2.31 -6.32
CA GLN A 35 2.84 -3.76 -6.39
C GLN A 35 3.73 -4.15 -7.58
N ALA A 36 4.95 -3.62 -7.61
CA ALA A 36 6.03 -3.97 -8.55
C ALA A 36 7.37 -3.50 -7.97
N CYS A 37 8.50 -3.86 -8.61
CA CYS A 37 9.80 -3.29 -8.27
C CYS A 37 9.77 -1.77 -8.46
N ARG A 38 10.23 -1.05 -7.45
CA ARG A 38 10.41 0.40 -7.51
C ARG A 38 11.80 0.77 -8.00
N GLU A 39 11.93 2.05 -8.37
CA GLU A 39 13.20 2.69 -8.74
C GLU A 39 14.25 2.59 -7.63
N ILE A 40 13.78 2.63 -6.39
CA ILE A 40 14.55 2.41 -5.17
C ILE A 40 13.83 1.31 -4.41
N ARG A 41 14.54 0.26 -4.00
CA ARG A 41 13.97 -0.85 -3.24
C ARG A 41 13.26 -0.31 -2.01
N SER A 42 11.99 -0.67 -1.85
CA SER A 42 11.14 -0.14 -0.80
C SER A 42 10.26 -1.23 -0.21
N PHE A 43 10.10 -1.22 1.11
CA PHE A 43 9.19 -2.09 1.84
C PHE A 43 8.26 -1.26 2.69
N TRP A 44 6.96 -1.55 2.59
CA TRP A 44 5.90 -0.99 3.43
C TRP A 44 5.60 -1.92 4.59
N TYR A 45 5.15 -1.35 5.70
CA TYR A 45 4.64 -2.15 6.80
C TYR A 45 3.39 -2.93 6.39
N PRO A 46 3.27 -4.22 6.77
CA PRO A 46 2.09 -5.03 6.51
C PRO A 46 0.94 -4.67 7.46
N THR A 47 0.59 -3.38 7.51
CA THR A 47 -0.31 -2.79 8.51
C THR A 47 -1.68 -3.44 8.53
N TRP A 48 -2.22 -3.82 7.36
CA TRP A 48 -3.51 -4.53 7.28
C TRP A 48 -3.49 -5.91 7.96
N LEU A 49 -2.35 -6.59 7.99
CA LEU A 49 -2.18 -7.84 8.73
C LEU A 49 -1.86 -7.61 10.21
N ALA A 50 -1.23 -6.48 10.54
CA ALA A 50 -0.85 -6.17 11.91
C ALA A 50 -2.08 -5.94 12.82
N TYR A 51 -3.19 -5.39 12.30
CA TYR A 51 -4.40 -5.22 13.09
C TYR A 51 -4.95 -6.55 13.61
N PRO A 52 -5.32 -7.54 12.78
CA PRO A 52 -5.79 -8.83 13.29
C PRO A 52 -4.71 -9.57 14.10
N ALA A 53 -3.41 -9.40 13.79
CA ALA A 53 -2.33 -9.96 14.62
C ALA A 53 -2.30 -9.38 16.04
N GLY A 54 -2.73 -8.14 16.22
CA GLY A 54 -2.89 -7.52 17.53
C GLY A 54 -4.19 -7.85 18.25
N MET A 55 -5.22 -8.32 17.52
CA MET A 55 -6.53 -8.69 18.06
C MET A 55 -6.59 -10.15 18.52
N ILE A 56 -5.71 -11.02 18.03
CA ILE A 56 -5.69 -12.45 18.31
C ILE A 56 -4.55 -12.74 19.29
N GLU A 57 -4.88 -13.29 20.45
CA GLU A 57 -3.90 -13.68 21.45
C GLU A 57 -2.95 -14.76 20.90
N GLY A 58 -1.64 -14.55 21.08
CA GLY A 58 -0.62 -15.49 20.59
C GLY A 58 -0.44 -15.55 19.08
N ALA A 59 -1.12 -14.69 18.30
CA ALA A 59 -0.87 -14.62 16.86
C ALA A 59 0.52 -14.05 16.54
N ARG A 60 1.10 -14.54 15.46
CA ARG A 60 2.40 -14.09 14.91
C ARG A 60 2.19 -13.43 13.56
N LEU A 61 2.80 -12.27 13.36
CA LEU A 61 2.93 -11.63 12.05
C LEU A 61 4.32 -11.95 11.48
N VAL A 62 4.34 -12.49 10.27
CA VAL A 62 5.58 -12.72 9.50
C VAL A 62 5.52 -11.91 8.22
N ASP A 63 6.47 -11.01 8.04
CA ASP A 63 6.68 -10.27 6.79
C ASP A 63 7.89 -10.87 6.06
N ALA A 64 7.64 -11.94 5.32
CA ALA A 64 8.69 -12.67 4.64
C ALA A 64 9.41 -11.86 3.56
N SER A 65 8.75 -10.84 2.99
CA SER A 65 9.38 -9.94 2.01
C SER A 65 10.43 -9.03 2.64
N ALA A 66 10.10 -8.38 3.77
CA ALA A 66 11.02 -7.47 4.46
C ALA A 66 12.14 -8.23 5.19
N GLU A 67 11.85 -9.45 5.67
CA GLU A 67 12.83 -10.34 6.31
C GLU A 67 13.68 -11.14 5.31
N GLU A 68 13.49 -10.93 4.00
CA GLU A 68 14.19 -11.66 2.92
C GLU A 68 14.08 -13.20 3.01
N MET A 69 13.01 -13.69 3.62
CA MET A 69 12.78 -15.13 3.80
C MET A 69 12.43 -15.80 2.48
N GLY A 70 13.00 -16.97 2.25
CA GLY A 70 12.60 -17.86 1.17
C GLY A 70 11.36 -18.70 1.51
N ARG A 71 10.72 -19.32 0.50
CA ARG A 71 9.54 -20.16 0.71
C ARG A 71 9.78 -21.31 1.71
N ALA A 72 10.95 -21.96 1.65
CA ALA A 72 11.29 -23.04 2.56
C ALA A 72 11.39 -22.58 4.02
N GLU A 73 11.84 -21.34 4.25
CA GLU A 73 11.90 -20.75 5.59
C GLU A 73 10.50 -20.43 6.10
N VAL A 74 9.65 -19.83 5.27
CA VAL A 74 8.25 -19.56 5.61
C VAL A 74 7.50 -20.87 5.94
N ILE A 75 7.72 -21.95 5.19
CA ILE A 75 7.09 -23.24 5.48
C ILE A 75 7.56 -23.78 6.83
N ARG A 76 8.85 -23.67 7.16
CA ARG A 76 9.35 -24.09 8.49
C ARG A 76 8.77 -23.22 9.61
N GLU A 77 8.71 -21.89 9.42
CA GLU A 77 8.14 -20.96 10.40
C GLU A 77 6.65 -21.24 10.65
N ALA A 78 5.91 -21.65 9.62
CA ALA A 78 4.50 -22.02 9.73
C ALA A 78 4.25 -23.30 10.54
N GLY A 79 5.30 -24.07 10.82
CA GLY A 79 5.19 -25.27 11.65
C GLY A 79 4.73 -24.97 13.07
N GLY A 80 3.61 -25.54 13.46
CA GLY A 80 3.05 -25.33 14.78
C GLY A 80 1.87 -24.35 14.83
N TYR A 81 1.45 -23.78 13.71
CA TYR A 81 0.23 -22.97 13.60
C TYR A 81 -0.93 -23.80 13.04
N ASP A 82 -2.14 -23.49 13.51
CA ASP A 82 -3.38 -24.18 13.12
C ASP A 82 -4.09 -23.42 11.99
N LEU A 83 -3.85 -22.10 11.89
CA LEU A 83 -4.42 -21.18 10.90
C LEU A 83 -3.32 -20.31 10.29
N ALA A 84 -3.27 -20.26 8.96
CA ALA A 84 -2.43 -19.34 8.21
C ALA A 84 -3.30 -18.39 7.38
N ILE A 85 -3.09 -17.08 7.53
CA ILE A 85 -3.75 -16.03 6.78
C ILE A 85 -2.72 -15.38 5.86
N ILE A 86 -2.89 -15.53 4.55
CA ILE A 86 -1.96 -15.05 3.53
C ILE A 86 -2.54 -13.81 2.87
N HIS A 87 -1.81 -12.68 2.93
CA HIS A 87 -2.17 -11.51 2.13
C HIS A 87 -1.78 -11.73 0.66
N THR A 88 -2.66 -11.30 -0.26
CA THR A 88 -2.39 -11.39 -1.70
C THR A 88 -2.91 -10.18 -2.46
N GLY A 89 -2.18 -9.82 -3.51
CA GLY A 89 -2.53 -8.82 -4.50
C GLY A 89 -2.72 -9.41 -5.89
N THR A 90 -3.20 -8.62 -6.84
CA THR A 90 -3.42 -9.11 -8.20
C THR A 90 -2.13 -9.62 -8.87
N PRO A 91 -0.97 -8.93 -8.77
CA PRO A 91 0.25 -9.41 -9.40
C PRO A 91 0.89 -10.63 -8.74
N THR A 92 0.54 -10.91 -7.46
CA THR A 92 1.20 -11.96 -6.67
C THR A 92 0.33 -13.19 -6.46
N PHE A 93 -0.96 -13.14 -6.81
CA PHE A 93 -1.95 -14.17 -6.49
C PHE A 93 -1.50 -15.60 -6.82
N GLU A 94 -1.01 -15.85 -8.03
CA GLU A 94 -0.56 -17.19 -8.45
C GLU A 94 0.61 -17.70 -7.59
N ASN A 95 1.54 -16.80 -7.28
CA ASN A 95 2.68 -17.12 -6.44
C ASN A 95 2.25 -17.44 -5.00
N ASP A 96 1.31 -16.69 -4.48
CA ASP A 96 0.81 -16.80 -3.11
C ASP A 96 -0.10 -18.03 -2.97
N ALA A 97 -0.90 -18.34 -3.98
CA ALA A 97 -1.69 -19.56 -4.07
C ALA A 97 -0.80 -20.83 -4.11
N ALA A 98 0.32 -20.76 -4.83
CA ALA A 98 1.31 -21.84 -4.84
C ALA A 98 1.95 -22.05 -3.45
N LEU A 99 2.22 -20.96 -2.70
CA LEU A 99 2.70 -21.03 -1.32
C LEU A 99 1.64 -21.67 -0.40
N ALA A 100 0.36 -21.28 -0.54
CA ALA A 100 -0.74 -21.89 0.19
C ALA A 100 -0.79 -23.42 -0.02
N GLY A 101 -0.60 -23.87 -1.28
CA GLY A 101 -0.50 -25.30 -1.61
C GLY A 101 0.66 -26.01 -0.94
N GLN A 102 1.82 -25.37 -0.86
CA GLN A 102 2.99 -25.92 -0.18
C GLN A 102 2.78 -26.02 1.35
N LEU A 103 2.12 -25.03 1.96
CA LEU A 103 1.74 -25.07 3.38
C LEU A 103 0.78 -26.23 3.67
N LYS A 104 -0.27 -26.41 2.85
CA LYS A 104 -1.21 -27.53 3.01
C LYS A 104 -0.55 -28.89 2.79
N ALA A 105 0.41 -28.99 1.87
CA ALA A 105 1.18 -30.22 1.66
C ALA A 105 2.08 -30.57 2.88
N ALA A 106 2.70 -29.56 3.49
CA ALA A 106 3.53 -29.73 4.67
C ALA A 106 2.71 -29.96 5.95
N TYR A 107 1.56 -29.29 6.06
CA TYR A 107 0.68 -29.30 7.24
C TYR A 107 -0.78 -29.51 6.82
N PRO A 108 -1.22 -30.76 6.54
CA PRO A 108 -2.55 -31.05 5.99
C PRO A 108 -3.72 -30.61 6.88
N SER A 109 -3.53 -30.56 8.20
CA SER A 109 -4.54 -30.11 9.18
C SER A 109 -4.65 -28.58 9.30
N MET A 110 -3.67 -27.80 8.80
CA MET A 110 -3.68 -26.36 8.87
C MET A 110 -4.82 -25.78 8.03
N THR A 111 -5.59 -24.87 8.60
CA THR A 111 -6.53 -24.04 7.85
C THR A 111 -5.79 -22.92 7.16
N VAL A 112 -5.98 -22.74 5.85
CA VAL A 112 -5.32 -21.69 5.07
C VAL A 112 -6.36 -20.78 4.46
N GLY A 113 -6.30 -19.50 4.81
CA GLY A 113 -7.12 -18.43 4.25
C GLY A 113 -6.30 -17.39 3.48
N MET A 114 -6.92 -16.77 2.49
CA MET A 114 -6.33 -15.63 1.79
C MET A 114 -7.15 -14.37 2.00
N VAL A 115 -6.46 -13.23 2.11
CA VAL A 115 -7.04 -11.90 2.31
C VAL A 115 -6.41 -10.90 1.32
N GLY A 116 -7.06 -9.78 1.09
CA GLY A 116 -6.51 -8.71 0.25
C GLY A 116 -7.44 -8.30 -0.89
N PRO A 117 -7.03 -7.30 -1.70
CA PRO A 117 -7.89 -6.72 -2.72
C PRO A 117 -8.26 -7.70 -3.84
N HIS A 118 -7.36 -8.60 -4.23
CA HIS A 118 -7.60 -9.52 -5.34
C HIS A 118 -8.72 -10.53 -5.01
N VAL A 119 -8.63 -11.18 -3.85
CA VAL A 119 -9.64 -12.15 -3.41
C VAL A 119 -10.97 -11.50 -3.03
N THR A 120 -10.95 -10.21 -2.70
CA THR A 120 -12.16 -9.43 -2.41
C THR A 120 -13.05 -9.28 -3.64
N VAL A 121 -12.47 -9.08 -4.81
CA VAL A 121 -13.24 -8.80 -6.04
C VAL A 121 -13.62 -10.05 -6.83
N SER A 122 -12.91 -11.15 -6.65
CA SER A 122 -13.13 -12.41 -7.39
C SER A 122 -13.00 -13.63 -6.49
N PRO A 123 -13.74 -13.69 -5.38
CA PRO A 123 -13.52 -14.71 -4.34
C PRO A 123 -13.74 -16.14 -4.84
N GLU A 124 -14.77 -16.39 -5.65
CA GLU A 124 -15.09 -17.71 -6.17
C GLU A 124 -14.01 -18.16 -7.18
N ALA A 125 -13.64 -17.31 -8.12
CA ALA A 125 -12.60 -17.59 -9.11
C ALA A 125 -11.22 -17.83 -8.44
N CYS A 126 -10.92 -17.11 -7.36
CA CYS A 126 -9.70 -17.33 -6.57
C CYS A 126 -9.70 -18.69 -5.89
N LEU A 127 -10.81 -19.11 -5.30
CA LEU A 127 -10.93 -20.44 -4.70
C LEU A 127 -10.83 -21.54 -5.75
N ASP A 128 -11.42 -21.39 -6.93
CA ASP A 128 -11.31 -22.39 -8.01
C ASP A 128 -9.87 -22.57 -8.50
N ARG A 129 -9.10 -21.50 -8.59
CA ARG A 129 -7.70 -21.51 -9.01
C ARG A 129 -6.74 -21.94 -7.91
N ALA A 130 -7.02 -21.60 -6.65
CA ALA A 130 -6.23 -21.94 -5.48
C ALA A 130 -6.90 -23.08 -4.70
N LEU A 131 -6.97 -24.29 -5.29
CA LEU A 131 -7.63 -25.47 -4.70
C LEU A 131 -7.25 -25.78 -3.24
N PRO A 132 -5.99 -25.55 -2.78
CA PRO A 132 -5.60 -25.83 -1.40
C PRO A 132 -6.09 -24.80 -0.37
N VAL A 133 -6.65 -23.66 -0.80
CA VAL A 133 -7.14 -22.61 0.10
C VAL A 133 -8.54 -22.98 0.60
N ASP A 134 -8.74 -22.93 1.92
CA ASP A 134 -10.00 -23.30 2.56
C ASP A 134 -11.05 -22.19 2.45
N PHE A 135 -10.60 -20.90 2.56
CA PHE A 135 -11.47 -19.74 2.45
C PHE A 135 -10.72 -18.50 1.95
N VAL A 136 -11.48 -17.52 1.47
CA VAL A 136 -11.00 -16.16 1.22
C VAL A 136 -11.87 -15.16 1.97
N ALA A 137 -11.25 -14.12 2.56
CA ALA A 137 -11.99 -13.06 3.24
C ALA A 137 -12.23 -11.87 2.27
N ILE A 138 -13.44 -11.32 2.31
CA ILE A 138 -13.95 -10.30 1.39
C ILE A 138 -14.07 -8.96 2.13
N GLY A 139 -13.42 -7.92 1.62
CA GLY A 139 -13.41 -6.59 2.22
C GLY A 139 -12.48 -6.46 3.42
N GLU A 140 -12.85 -5.66 4.42
CA GLU A 140 -12.12 -5.60 5.70
C GLU A 140 -12.23 -6.94 6.42
N PHE A 141 -11.09 -7.49 6.78
CA PHE A 141 -11.00 -8.88 7.25
C PHE A 141 -10.60 -9.00 8.73
N ASP A 142 -10.37 -7.92 9.45
CA ASP A 142 -9.92 -7.95 10.84
C ASP A 142 -10.81 -8.86 11.71
N ASP A 143 -12.09 -8.49 11.89
CA ASP A 143 -13.04 -9.29 12.67
C ASP A 143 -13.31 -10.68 12.07
N THR A 144 -13.18 -10.81 10.73
CA THR A 144 -13.36 -12.09 10.04
C THR A 144 -12.28 -13.09 10.46
N VAL A 145 -11.04 -12.64 10.46
CA VAL A 145 -9.89 -13.47 10.86
C VAL A 145 -9.96 -13.81 12.36
N VAL A 146 -10.36 -12.85 13.21
CA VAL A 146 -10.58 -13.09 14.65
C VAL A 146 -11.65 -14.15 14.89
N GLU A 147 -12.80 -14.06 14.24
CA GLU A 147 -13.86 -15.07 14.41
C GLU A 147 -13.42 -16.47 13.98
N ILE A 148 -12.61 -16.57 12.92
CA ILE A 148 -12.07 -17.87 12.45
C ILE A 148 -11.03 -18.39 13.43
N SER A 149 -10.13 -17.56 13.93
CA SER A 149 -9.10 -17.97 14.91
C SER A 149 -9.72 -18.50 16.21
N GLN A 150 -10.91 -18.02 16.57
CA GLN A 150 -11.71 -18.50 17.69
C GLN A 150 -12.44 -19.83 17.40
N GLY A 151 -12.18 -20.47 16.26
CA GLY A 151 -12.80 -21.76 15.90
C GLY A 151 -14.25 -21.67 15.43
N ARG A 152 -14.76 -20.45 15.09
CA ARG A 152 -16.11 -20.33 14.55
C ARG A 152 -16.21 -21.07 13.20
N GLN A 153 -17.29 -21.79 12.98
CA GLN A 153 -17.50 -22.50 11.73
C GLN A 153 -17.60 -21.52 10.55
N LEU A 154 -16.90 -21.80 9.44
CA LEU A 154 -16.82 -20.89 8.27
C LEU A 154 -18.18 -20.43 7.76
N ARG A 155 -19.21 -21.31 7.76
CA ARG A 155 -20.58 -20.97 7.34
C ARG A 155 -21.25 -19.87 8.18
N GLU A 156 -20.77 -19.64 9.41
CA GLU A 156 -21.30 -18.67 10.37
C GLU A 156 -20.54 -17.34 10.35
N VAL A 157 -19.34 -17.35 9.77
CA VAL A 157 -18.48 -16.16 9.65
C VAL A 157 -18.96 -15.31 8.49
N LYS A 158 -19.13 -14.00 8.72
CA LYS A 158 -19.50 -13.05 7.68
C LYS A 158 -18.30 -12.61 6.86
N GLY A 159 -18.54 -12.28 5.58
CA GLY A 159 -17.52 -11.67 4.72
C GLY A 159 -16.49 -12.67 4.20
N ILE A 160 -16.87 -13.93 3.95
CA ILE A 160 -16.00 -14.93 3.34
C ILE A 160 -16.68 -15.65 2.16
N ALA A 161 -15.86 -16.22 1.29
CA ALA A 161 -16.21 -17.35 0.48
C ALA A 161 -15.34 -18.54 0.90
N PHE A 162 -15.89 -19.75 0.89
CA PHE A 162 -15.18 -20.96 1.36
C PHE A 162 -15.66 -22.20 0.61
N ARG A 163 -14.83 -23.24 0.62
CA ARG A 163 -15.14 -24.53 0.00
C ARG A 163 -15.74 -25.49 1.02
N SER A 164 -16.85 -26.13 0.67
CA SER A 164 -17.45 -27.19 1.44
C SER A 164 -18.13 -28.21 0.52
N ASN A 165 -17.87 -29.51 0.75
CA ASN A 165 -18.44 -30.62 -0.02
C ASN A 165 -18.32 -30.45 -1.56
N GLY A 166 -17.16 -29.95 -2.02
CA GLY A 166 -16.87 -29.75 -3.45
C GLY A 166 -17.52 -28.50 -4.07
N SER A 167 -18.31 -27.73 -3.29
CA SER A 167 -18.95 -26.50 -3.73
C SER A 167 -18.37 -25.27 -3.04
N ILE A 168 -18.42 -24.11 -3.71
CA ILE A 168 -18.04 -22.82 -3.12
C ILE A 168 -19.29 -22.15 -2.56
N HIS A 169 -19.20 -21.70 -1.33
CA HIS A 169 -20.25 -21.00 -0.61
C HIS A 169 -19.78 -19.59 -0.27
N ARG A 170 -20.68 -18.60 -0.40
CA ARG A 170 -20.44 -17.23 0.03
C ARG A 170 -21.35 -16.86 1.18
N THR A 171 -20.79 -16.31 2.24
CA THR A 171 -21.56 -15.85 3.40
C THR A 171 -22.06 -14.41 3.23
N ARG A 172 -22.90 -13.95 4.17
CA ARG A 172 -23.39 -12.58 4.17
C ARG A 172 -22.23 -11.58 4.25
N PRO A 173 -22.29 -10.44 3.55
CA PRO A 173 -21.27 -9.41 3.64
C PRO A 173 -21.04 -8.95 5.09
N ARG A 174 -19.79 -8.60 5.41
CA ARG A 174 -19.43 -7.91 6.66
C ARG A 174 -19.49 -6.41 6.43
N GLN A 175 -20.00 -5.68 7.41
CA GLN A 175 -19.91 -4.22 7.41
C GLN A 175 -18.51 -3.76 7.76
N LEU A 176 -18.13 -2.61 7.23
CA LEU A 176 -16.86 -1.97 7.58
C LEU A 176 -16.85 -1.59 9.07
N ILE A 177 -15.70 -1.65 9.70
CA ILE A 177 -15.51 -1.24 11.09
C ILE A 177 -15.80 0.26 11.22
N ALA A 178 -16.80 0.61 12.02
CA ALA A 178 -17.21 2.00 12.21
C ALA A 178 -16.31 2.73 13.22
N ASP A 179 -16.04 2.09 14.35
CA ASP A 179 -15.19 2.59 15.42
C ASP A 179 -13.77 2.03 15.26
N LEU A 180 -12.84 2.86 14.79
CA LEU A 180 -11.44 2.47 14.59
C LEU A 180 -10.60 2.61 15.86
N ASP A 181 -11.06 3.32 16.90
CA ASP A 181 -10.34 3.45 18.16
C ASP A 181 -10.31 2.13 18.95
N ARG A 182 -11.23 1.19 18.65
CA ARG A 182 -11.21 -0.16 19.25
C ARG A 182 -10.10 -1.08 18.70
N LEU A 183 -9.49 -0.70 17.59
CA LEU A 183 -8.42 -1.50 17.00
C LEU A 183 -7.13 -1.39 17.83
N PRO A 184 -6.33 -2.46 17.91
CA PRO A 184 -5.07 -2.42 18.64
C PRO A 184 -4.07 -1.46 17.99
N PHE A 185 -3.15 -0.94 18.79
CA PHE A 185 -2.00 -0.19 18.29
C PHE A 185 -1.07 -1.13 17.52
N VAL A 186 -0.97 -0.93 16.21
CA VAL A 186 -0.12 -1.77 15.35
C VAL A 186 1.35 -1.69 15.72
N THR A 187 1.77 -0.60 16.34
CA THR A 187 3.13 -0.38 16.81
C THR A 187 3.58 -1.41 17.87
N ARG A 188 2.66 -1.97 18.66
CA ARG A 188 2.94 -3.10 19.56
C ARG A 188 3.26 -4.39 18.80
N VAL A 189 2.52 -4.65 17.71
CA VAL A 189 2.75 -5.79 16.84
C VAL A 189 4.09 -5.66 16.12
N TYR A 190 4.39 -4.47 15.62
CA TYR A 190 5.69 -4.22 14.98
C TYR A 190 6.85 -4.46 15.94
N ALA A 191 6.79 -3.95 17.17
CA ALA A 191 7.84 -4.17 18.16
C ALA A 191 8.00 -5.64 18.58
N ARG A 192 6.92 -6.42 18.50
CA ARG A 192 6.94 -7.86 18.82
C ARG A 192 7.47 -8.72 17.68
N ASP A 193 7.10 -8.39 16.45
CA ASP A 193 7.15 -9.31 15.31
C ASP A 193 8.08 -8.86 14.16
N LEU A 194 8.41 -7.57 14.05
CA LEU A 194 9.09 -7.01 12.89
C LEU A 194 10.40 -6.30 13.26
N HIS A 195 11.35 -6.25 12.32
CA HIS A 195 12.57 -5.48 12.43
C HIS A 195 12.44 -4.18 11.65
N VAL A 196 12.33 -3.05 12.36
CA VAL A 196 12.04 -1.73 11.75
C VAL A 196 13.12 -1.27 10.77
N GLU A 197 14.34 -1.75 10.94
CA GLU A 197 15.48 -1.45 10.06
C GLU A 197 15.32 -2.04 8.65
N ASN A 198 14.46 -3.06 8.49
CA ASN A 198 14.20 -3.68 7.19
C ASN A 198 13.23 -2.84 6.33
N TYR A 199 12.52 -1.88 6.95
CA TYR A 199 11.55 -1.05 6.24
C TYR A 199 12.18 0.22 5.73
N PHE A 200 12.12 0.42 4.43
CA PHE A 200 12.73 1.54 3.75
C PHE A 200 11.83 2.06 2.63
N ILE A 201 11.68 3.36 2.53
CA ILE A 201 11.06 4.05 1.41
C ILE A 201 11.93 5.25 1.05
N GLY A 202 12.36 5.35 -0.21
CA GLY A 202 13.40 6.30 -0.65
C GLY A 202 13.14 7.77 -0.37
N TYR A 203 11.89 8.20 -0.13
CA TYR A 203 11.59 9.59 0.21
C TYR A 203 11.41 9.84 1.72
N LEU A 204 11.43 8.80 2.56
CA LEU A 204 11.37 8.90 4.01
C LEU A 204 12.77 8.84 4.63
N LYS A 205 12.92 9.36 5.85
CA LYS A 205 14.12 9.12 6.66
C LYS A 205 14.06 7.69 7.18
N HIS A 206 15.22 7.07 7.32
CA HIS A 206 15.35 5.68 7.77
C HIS A 206 16.09 5.60 9.11
N PRO A 207 15.65 4.77 10.05
CA PRO A 207 14.43 3.97 10.07
C PRO A 207 13.14 4.80 10.16
N TYR A 208 12.03 4.26 9.63
CA TYR A 208 10.71 4.86 9.77
C TYR A 208 9.70 3.86 10.32
N VAL A 209 8.61 4.35 10.90
CA VAL A 209 7.44 3.55 11.29
C VAL A 209 6.19 4.12 10.64
N SER A 210 5.35 3.24 10.09
CA SER A 210 4.09 3.60 9.45
C SER A 210 2.90 3.27 10.34
N VAL A 211 1.92 4.18 10.39
CA VAL A 211 0.65 4.01 11.10
C VAL A 211 -0.52 4.51 10.25
N TYR A 212 -1.73 4.09 10.58
CA TYR A 212 -2.96 4.63 10.01
C TYR A 212 -3.76 5.41 11.06
N ALA A 213 -4.13 6.65 10.71
CA ALA A 213 -5.08 7.45 11.48
C ALA A 213 -6.53 7.20 11.04
N GLY A 214 -6.73 6.52 9.92
CA GLY A 214 -8.04 6.19 9.40
C GLY A 214 -7.99 5.23 8.21
N ARG A 215 -9.16 4.85 7.72
CA ARG A 215 -9.35 3.92 6.60
C ARG A 215 -10.37 4.45 5.61
N GLY A 216 -10.12 4.21 4.33
CA GLY A 216 -10.96 4.63 3.23
C GLY A 216 -10.67 6.04 2.73
N CYS A 217 -11.35 6.43 1.65
CA CYS A 217 -11.14 7.73 1.00
C CYS A 217 -12.44 8.22 0.37
N ARG A 218 -12.77 9.51 0.57
CA ARG A 218 -13.92 10.17 -0.08
C ARG A 218 -13.69 10.44 -1.57
N GLY A 219 -12.44 10.28 -2.06
CA GLY A 219 -12.10 10.42 -3.46
C GLY A 219 -12.79 9.35 -4.31
N ARG A 220 -13.20 9.73 -5.54
CA ARG A 220 -13.86 8.83 -6.50
C ARG A 220 -12.97 8.52 -7.69
N CYS A 221 -11.65 8.50 -7.46
CA CYS A 221 -10.67 8.23 -8.51
C CYS A 221 -10.92 6.85 -9.13
N THR A 222 -11.07 6.81 -10.46
CA THR A 222 -11.49 5.59 -11.17
C THR A 222 -10.47 4.47 -11.11
N TYR A 223 -9.20 4.80 -10.91
CA TYR A 223 -8.06 3.86 -10.87
C TYR A 223 -7.71 3.35 -9.47
N CYS A 224 -8.19 3.99 -8.41
CA CYS A 224 -7.73 3.72 -7.05
C CYS A 224 -8.29 2.41 -6.51
N LEU A 225 -7.41 1.48 -6.15
CA LEU A 225 -7.76 0.12 -5.73
C LEU A 225 -8.42 0.08 -4.35
N TRP A 226 -7.77 0.68 -3.35
CA TRP A 226 -8.11 0.46 -1.94
C TRP A 226 -9.54 0.91 -1.55
N PRO A 227 -9.98 2.13 -1.90
CA PRO A 227 -11.36 2.55 -1.59
C PRO A 227 -12.42 1.75 -2.31
N GLN A 228 -12.11 1.21 -3.50
CA GLN A 228 -13.05 0.44 -4.31
C GLN A 228 -13.10 -1.05 -3.94
N THR A 229 -12.19 -1.52 -3.08
CA THR A 229 -12.12 -2.93 -2.68
C THR A 229 -12.26 -3.12 -1.17
N ILE A 230 -11.29 -2.67 -0.37
CA ILE A 230 -11.24 -2.94 1.08
C ILE A 230 -11.64 -1.72 1.91
N GLY A 231 -11.09 -0.55 1.62
CA GLY A 231 -11.20 0.63 2.50
C GLY A 231 -12.55 1.31 2.53
N GLY A 232 -13.33 1.21 1.45
CA GLY A 232 -14.63 1.89 1.29
C GLY A 232 -14.54 3.36 0.87
N GLY A 233 -15.68 3.90 0.44
CA GLY A 233 -15.82 5.26 -0.11
C GLY A 233 -16.01 6.37 0.94
N THR A 234 -15.82 6.08 2.22
CA THR A 234 -15.87 7.04 3.33
C THR A 234 -14.57 6.98 4.12
N TYR A 235 -14.04 8.13 4.49
CA TYR A 235 -12.87 8.19 5.36
C TYR A 235 -13.34 8.07 6.82
N ARG A 236 -13.16 6.91 7.42
CA ARG A 236 -13.43 6.60 8.82
C ARG A 236 -12.13 6.84 9.59
N VAL A 237 -12.19 7.51 10.72
CA VAL A 237 -11.02 8.03 11.42
C VAL A 237 -10.96 7.52 12.86
N ARG A 238 -9.76 7.45 13.37
CA ARG A 238 -9.45 7.33 14.78
C ARG A 238 -9.50 8.71 15.44
N SER A 239 -9.75 8.79 16.72
CA SER A 239 -9.67 10.07 17.46
C SER A 239 -8.23 10.58 17.54
N ALA A 240 -8.06 11.90 17.66
CA ALA A 240 -6.75 12.51 17.85
C ALA A 240 -6.09 12.06 19.17
N GLU A 241 -6.89 11.74 20.18
CA GLU A 241 -6.42 11.18 21.47
C GLU A 241 -5.83 9.80 21.25
N ASN A 242 -6.57 8.87 20.62
CA ASN A 242 -6.13 7.50 20.36
C ASN A 242 -4.85 7.47 19.49
N ILE A 243 -4.76 8.34 18.47
CA ILE A 243 -3.54 8.51 17.65
C ILE A 243 -2.38 9.04 18.52
N GLY A 244 -2.64 10.04 19.39
CA GLY A 244 -1.63 10.60 20.28
C GLY A 244 -1.05 9.58 21.27
N GLU A 245 -1.90 8.69 21.79
CA GLU A 245 -1.48 7.58 22.67
C GLU A 245 -0.58 6.59 21.91
N GLU A 246 -0.97 6.17 20.70
CA GLU A 246 -0.16 5.27 19.88
C GLU A 246 1.18 5.90 19.51
N MET A 247 1.21 7.18 19.16
CA MET A 247 2.45 7.87 18.80
C MET A 247 3.39 8.08 19.99
N THR A 248 2.82 8.28 21.19
CA THR A 248 3.59 8.32 22.45
C THR A 248 4.25 6.96 22.72
N LEU A 249 3.47 5.89 22.57
CA LEU A 249 3.97 4.53 22.68
C LEU A 249 5.02 4.21 21.61
N ALA A 250 4.75 4.56 20.35
CA ALA A 250 5.66 4.30 19.23
C ALA A 250 7.02 4.98 19.44
N LYS A 251 7.04 6.23 19.91
CA LYS A 251 8.29 6.92 20.24
C LYS A 251 9.10 6.21 21.33
N ALA A 252 8.41 5.60 22.31
CA ALA A 252 9.07 4.85 23.37
C ALA A 252 9.57 3.48 22.91
N LEU A 253 8.82 2.79 22.04
CA LEU A 253 9.19 1.48 21.51
C LEU A 253 10.32 1.54 20.48
N PHE A 254 10.42 2.65 19.73
CA PHE A 254 11.34 2.80 18.60
C PHE A 254 12.15 4.11 18.72
N PRO A 255 13.05 4.22 19.71
CA PRO A 255 13.83 5.45 19.92
C PRO A 255 14.78 5.78 18.75
N GLU A 256 15.15 4.79 17.92
CA GLU A 256 16.01 4.93 16.75
C GLU A 256 15.29 5.49 15.52
N VAL A 257 13.96 5.46 15.51
CA VAL A 257 13.14 5.89 14.36
C VAL A 257 13.28 7.39 14.13
N LYS A 258 13.62 7.74 12.88
CA LYS A 258 13.87 9.13 12.46
C LYS A 258 12.64 9.82 11.88
N GLU A 259 11.60 9.05 11.51
CA GLU A 259 10.37 9.59 10.91
C GLU A 259 9.19 8.64 11.08
N PHE A 260 8.03 9.19 11.39
CA PHE A 260 6.77 8.47 11.41
C PHE A 260 5.95 8.83 10.16
N PHE A 261 5.31 7.84 9.55
CA PHE A 261 4.56 8.03 8.33
C PHE A 261 3.08 7.65 8.50
N PHE A 262 2.19 8.64 8.33
CA PHE A 262 0.75 8.37 8.28
C PHE A 262 0.37 7.95 6.86
N ASP A 263 0.15 6.64 6.67
CA ASP A 263 -0.04 6.01 5.36
C ASP A 263 -1.52 5.85 4.97
N ASP A 264 -2.38 6.67 5.54
CA ASP A 264 -3.78 6.78 5.13
C ASP A 264 -3.91 7.14 3.65
N ASP A 265 -5.05 6.81 3.03
CA ASP A 265 -5.30 7.22 1.64
C ASP A 265 -5.34 8.75 1.47
N THR A 266 -5.82 9.47 2.49
CA THR A 266 -5.88 10.95 2.51
C THR A 266 -5.80 11.47 3.95
N PHE A 267 -4.66 11.33 4.61
CA PHE A 267 -4.49 11.77 6.00
C PHE A 267 -4.89 13.24 6.22
N THR A 268 -4.58 14.12 5.27
CA THR A 268 -4.87 15.55 5.39
C THR A 268 -6.35 15.92 5.34
N ASP A 269 -7.23 14.96 5.04
CA ASP A 269 -8.69 15.15 5.13
C ASP A 269 -9.24 14.79 6.55
N HIS A 270 -8.35 14.48 7.52
CA HIS A 270 -8.74 14.14 8.87
C HIS A 270 -9.40 15.34 9.57
N PRO A 271 -10.60 15.20 10.16
CA PRO A 271 -11.33 16.33 10.76
C PRO A 271 -10.59 16.97 11.95
N GLN A 272 -9.76 16.20 12.65
CA GLN A 272 -8.94 16.67 13.79
C GLN A 272 -7.47 16.87 13.40
N LEU A 273 -7.14 17.15 12.13
CA LEU A 273 -5.77 17.28 11.63
C LEU A 273 -4.90 18.22 12.47
N GLY A 274 -5.44 19.37 12.84
CA GLY A 274 -4.71 20.36 13.66
C GLY A 274 -4.40 19.88 15.08
N GLU A 275 -5.26 19.09 15.68
CA GLU A 275 -5.04 18.49 17.00
C GLU A 275 -3.98 17.40 16.94
N ILE A 276 -4.07 16.51 15.94
CA ILE A 276 -3.06 15.48 15.69
C ILE A 276 -1.70 16.13 15.48
N ALA A 277 -1.60 17.16 14.64
CA ALA A 277 -0.34 17.86 14.40
C ALA A 277 0.26 18.42 15.70
N ARG A 278 -0.56 19.09 16.54
CA ARG A 278 -0.08 19.59 17.84
C ARG A 278 0.39 18.48 18.78
N ASN A 279 -0.24 17.30 18.75
CA ASN A 279 0.23 16.13 19.50
C ASN A 279 1.62 15.70 19.01
N MET A 280 1.83 15.64 17.68
CA MET A 280 3.14 15.33 17.10
C MET A 280 4.20 16.36 17.49
N GLY A 281 3.84 17.66 17.45
CA GLY A 281 4.73 18.75 17.89
C GLY A 281 5.15 18.63 19.36
N ARG A 282 4.20 18.34 20.27
CA ARG A 282 4.50 18.09 21.69
C ARG A 282 5.43 16.89 21.90
N LEU A 283 5.28 15.86 21.08
CA LEU A 283 6.18 14.70 21.12
C LEU A 283 7.55 14.99 20.51
N GLY A 284 7.73 16.10 19.78
CA GLY A 284 8.98 16.47 19.11
C GLY A 284 9.40 15.47 18.04
N ILE A 285 8.45 14.83 17.37
CA ILE A 285 8.73 13.85 16.32
C ILE A 285 8.72 14.47 14.92
N THR A 286 9.52 13.91 14.02
CA THR A 286 9.43 14.19 12.59
C THR A 286 8.42 13.24 11.96
N TRP A 287 7.51 13.77 11.15
CA TRP A 287 6.50 12.95 10.49
C TRP A 287 6.20 13.38 9.06
N SER A 288 5.59 12.49 8.31
CA SER A 288 5.15 12.66 6.92
C SER A 288 3.81 11.97 6.72
N CYS A 289 3.09 12.33 5.66
CA CYS A 289 1.81 11.69 5.35
C CYS A 289 1.43 11.77 3.87
N ASN A 290 0.40 11.03 3.49
CA ASN A 290 -0.27 11.18 2.22
C ASN A 290 -1.23 12.37 2.25
N ALA A 291 -1.28 13.14 1.16
CA ALA A 291 -2.04 14.38 1.06
C ALA A 291 -2.68 14.59 -0.31
N ARG A 292 -3.75 15.36 -0.33
CA ARG A 292 -4.28 15.96 -1.55
C ARG A 292 -3.62 17.33 -1.79
N ALA A 293 -3.43 17.72 -3.04
CA ALA A 293 -2.83 19.01 -3.41
C ALA A 293 -3.81 20.18 -3.23
N SER A 294 -4.35 20.37 -2.02
CA SER A 294 -5.41 21.36 -1.74
C SER A 294 -5.28 22.07 -0.39
N LEU A 295 -4.21 21.81 0.39
CA LEU A 295 -4.01 22.48 1.68
C LEU A 295 -3.69 23.97 1.49
N SER A 296 -4.20 24.80 2.41
CA SER A 296 -3.88 26.22 2.46
C SER A 296 -2.45 26.45 2.98
N ARG A 297 -1.91 27.65 2.77
CA ARG A 297 -0.60 28.04 3.27
C ARG A 297 -0.55 27.99 4.80
N GLU A 298 -1.57 28.54 5.45
CA GLU A 298 -1.67 28.58 6.92
C GLU A 298 -1.68 27.17 7.51
N THR A 299 -2.41 26.24 6.86
CA THR A 299 -2.39 24.84 7.27
C THR A 299 -1.01 24.21 7.13
N LEU A 300 -0.33 24.46 6.00
CA LEU A 300 1.02 23.93 5.77
C LEU A 300 2.05 24.47 6.77
N GLU A 301 1.99 25.77 7.09
CA GLU A 301 2.84 26.40 8.11
C GLU A 301 2.59 25.78 9.49
N MET A 302 1.32 25.64 9.92
CA MET A 302 0.95 25.01 11.18
C MET A 302 1.44 23.56 11.26
N LEU A 303 1.28 22.77 10.19
CA LEU A 303 1.76 21.37 10.14
C LEU A 303 3.30 21.33 10.23
N LYS A 304 3.99 22.25 9.54
CA LYS A 304 5.45 22.34 9.54
C LYS A 304 5.99 22.68 10.93
N GLU A 305 5.39 23.63 11.63
CA GLU A 305 5.74 24.01 13.01
C GLU A 305 5.58 22.83 13.98
N ASN A 306 4.70 21.89 13.67
CA ASN A 306 4.44 20.68 14.44
C ASN A 306 5.12 19.43 13.90
N GLY A 307 6.25 19.57 13.18
CA GLY A 307 7.13 18.47 12.83
C GLY A 307 6.87 17.81 11.47
N LEU A 308 5.89 18.27 10.68
CA LEU A 308 5.70 17.76 9.32
C LEU A 308 6.94 18.05 8.46
N ARG A 309 7.50 17.00 7.84
CA ARG A 309 8.63 17.13 6.93
C ARG A 309 8.24 17.05 5.47
N LEU A 310 7.42 16.05 5.12
CA LEU A 310 7.11 15.73 3.73
C LEU A 310 5.66 15.31 3.55
N LEU A 311 5.10 15.69 2.42
CA LEU A 311 3.80 15.23 1.92
C LEU A 311 4.00 14.36 0.68
N THR A 312 3.38 13.17 0.66
CA THR A 312 3.24 12.36 -0.55
C THR A 312 1.95 12.77 -1.24
N VAL A 313 2.07 13.33 -2.44
CA VAL A 313 0.96 13.98 -3.15
C VAL A 313 0.72 13.37 -4.51
N GLY A 314 -0.47 12.80 -4.71
CA GLY A 314 -0.91 12.32 -6.01
C GLY A 314 -1.37 13.46 -6.92
N PHE A 315 -0.50 13.90 -7.84
CA PHE A 315 -0.85 14.85 -8.90
C PHE A 315 -1.46 14.15 -10.11
N GLU A 316 -0.99 12.97 -10.42
CA GLU A 316 -1.34 12.03 -11.48
C GLU A 316 -1.07 12.56 -12.88
N SER A 317 -1.62 13.72 -13.27
CA SER A 317 -1.45 14.32 -14.61
C SER A 317 -1.33 15.84 -14.57
N GLY A 318 -0.61 16.40 -15.51
CA GLY A 318 -0.54 17.84 -15.79
C GLY A 318 -1.57 18.33 -16.81
N ASN A 319 -2.55 17.49 -17.16
CA ASN A 319 -3.63 17.82 -18.07
C ASN A 319 -4.99 17.76 -17.35
N GLN A 320 -5.76 18.86 -17.39
CA GLN A 320 -7.03 18.95 -16.66
C GLN A 320 -8.08 17.95 -17.18
N LYS A 321 -8.13 17.69 -18.49
CA LYS A 321 -9.06 16.73 -19.08
C LYS A 321 -8.80 15.32 -18.56
N ILE A 322 -7.53 14.92 -18.44
CA ILE A 322 -7.13 13.63 -17.88
C ILE A 322 -7.55 13.55 -16.41
N LEU A 323 -7.28 14.59 -15.59
CA LEU A 323 -7.71 14.63 -14.19
C LEU A 323 -9.24 14.49 -14.05
N ASN A 324 -10.00 15.09 -14.95
CA ASN A 324 -11.45 14.97 -14.98
C ASN A 324 -11.90 13.53 -15.37
N ASN A 325 -11.26 12.93 -16.37
CA ASN A 325 -11.56 11.57 -16.84
C ASN A 325 -11.39 10.53 -15.70
N ILE A 326 -10.37 10.69 -14.88
CA ILE A 326 -10.11 9.80 -13.74
C ILE A 326 -10.82 10.24 -12.45
N ARG A 327 -11.65 11.27 -12.49
CA ARG A 327 -12.39 11.83 -11.34
C ARG A 327 -11.47 12.17 -10.15
N LYS A 328 -10.27 12.72 -10.43
CA LYS A 328 -9.32 13.11 -9.37
C LYS A 328 -9.86 14.23 -8.47
N GLY A 329 -10.73 15.08 -9.00
CA GLY A 329 -11.36 16.17 -8.25
C GLY A 329 -10.36 17.24 -7.79
N ILE A 330 -9.35 17.53 -8.60
CA ILE A 330 -8.37 18.59 -8.37
C ILE A 330 -8.24 19.46 -9.63
N HIS A 331 -8.03 20.75 -9.43
CA HIS A 331 -7.71 21.70 -10.51
C HIS A 331 -6.21 21.98 -10.54
N LEU A 332 -5.62 22.01 -11.73
CA LEU A 332 -4.18 22.24 -11.91
C LEU A 332 -3.72 23.55 -11.26
N GLU A 333 -4.54 24.61 -11.34
CA GLU A 333 -4.19 25.88 -10.70
C GLU A 333 -4.15 25.78 -9.17
N THR A 334 -5.06 24.99 -8.57
CA THR A 334 -5.01 24.70 -7.13
C THR A 334 -3.76 23.89 -6.78
N ALA A 335 -3.39 22.92 -7.59
CA ALA A 335 -2.16 22.15 -7.40
C ALA A 335 -0.89 23.03 -7.52
N ARG A 336 -0.86 24.00 -8.43
CA ARG A 336 0.25 24.97 -8.55
C ARG A 336 0.37 25.86 -7.31
N ARG A 337 -0.75 26.42 -6.86
CA ARG A 337 -0.78 27.25 -5.63
C ARG A 337 -0.34 26.47 -4.42
N PHE A 338 -0.85 25.24 -4.26
CA PHE A 338 -0.44 24.33 -3.19
C PHE A 338 1.07 24.05 -3.22
N ALA A 339 1.63 23.69 -4.37
CA ALA A 339 3.06 23.37 -4.49
C ALA A 339 3.94 24.58 -4.15
N ARG A 340 3.50 25.79 -4.52
CA ARG A 340 4.18 27.04 -4.14
C ARG A 340 4.09 27.27 -2.64
N ALA A 341 2.90 27.17 -2.04
CA ALA A 341 2.70 27.35 -0.61
C ALA A 341 3.51 26.33 0.23
N ALA A 342 3.56 25.05 -0.18
CA ALA A 342 4.36 24.03 0.48
C ALA A 342 5.86 24.36 0.44
N ARG A 343 6.36 24.85 -0.69
CA ARG A 343 7.75 25.31 -0.82
C ARG A 343 8.06 26.51 0.08
N GLU A 344 7.17 27.49 0.14
CA GLU A 344 7.30 28.69 1.00
C GLU A 344 7.25 28.31 2.48
N ALA A 345 6.39 27.37 2.88
CA ALA A 345 6.32 26.83 4.23
C ALA A 345 7.48 25.86 4.57
N GLY A 346 8.37 25.53 3.62
CA GLY A 346 9.48 24.60 3.83
C GLY A 346 9.03 23.14 4.02
N VAL A 347 7.86 22.76 3.48
CA VAL A 347 7.34 21.38 3.45
C VAL A 347 7.78 20.73 2.16
N LEU A 348 8.41 19.55 2.26
CA LEU A 348 8.83 18.78 1.10
C LEU A 348 7.64 18.08 0.45
N ILE A 349 7.69 17.89 -0.87
CA ILE A 349 6.69 17.15 -1.63
C ILE A 349 7.36 15.96 -2.34
N HIS A 350 6.85 14.75 -2.11
CA HIS A 350 7.03 13.62 -3.01
C HIS A 350 5.82 13.55 -3.94
N GLY A 351 6.01 13.87 -5.23
CA GLY A 351 4.92 13.91 -6.21
C GLY A 351 4.74 12.57 -6.91
N THR A 352 3.51 12.06 -6.99
CA THR A 352 3.22 10.86 -7.79
C THR A 352 2.45 11.21 -9.05
N PHE A 353 2.81 10.55 -10.16
CA PHE A 353 2.24 10.72 -11.50
C PHE A 353 1.90 9.37 -12.10
N ILE A 354 0.87 9.32 -12.96
CA ILE A 354 0.45 8.11 -13.64
C ILE A 354 0.39 8.38 -15.14
N LEU A 355 1.00 7.52 -15.95
CA LEU A 355 0.93 7.56 -17.41
C LEU A 355 0.08 6.40 -17.94
N GLY A 356 -0.57 6.60 -19.06
CA GLY A 356 -1.49 5.64 -19.66
C GLY A 356 -2.92 5.74 -19.13
N LEU A 357 -3.31 6.89 -18.57
CA LEU A 357 -4.67 7.15 -18.08
C LEU A 357 -5.67 7.34 -19.24
N PRO A 358 -6.99 7.10 -19.05
CA PRO A 358 -8.00 7.24 -20.09
C PRO A 358 -8.00 8.60 -20.78
N GLY A 359 -7.87 8.59 -22.10
CA GLY A 359 -7.84 9.79 -22.93
C GLY A 359 -6.47 10.45 -23.06
N GLU A 360 -5.42 9.86 -22.49
CA GLU A 360 -4.05 10.38 -22.59
C GLU A 360 -3.51 10.27 -24.00
N THR A 361 -2.72 11.27 -24.40
CA THR A 361 -2.02 11.38 -25.68
C THR A 361 -0.56 11.75 -25.43
N LYS A 362 0.27 11.72 -26.48
CA LYS A 362 1.67 12.18 -26.37
C LYS A 362 1.77 13.62 -25.89
N GLU A 363 0.87 14.47 -26.36
CA GLU A 363 0.80 15.89 -25.97
C GLU A 363 0.45 16.06 -24.50
N SER A 364 -0.54 15.28 -23.98
CA SER A 364 -0.90 15.34 -22.57
C SER A 364 0.18 14.76 -21.65
N ILE A 365 0.95 13.77 -22.10
CA ILE A 365 2.15 13.29 -21.41
C ILE A 365 3.20 14.41 -21.32
N GLU A 366 3.43 15.13 -22.43
CA GLU A 366 4.33 16.29 -22.48
C GLU A 366 3.87 17.41 -21.53
N GLU A 367 2.57 17.66 -21.44
CA GLU A 367 1.99 18.62 -20.47
C GLU A 367 2.24 18.17 -19.04
N THR A 368 2.11 16.87 -18.75
CA THR A 368 2.37 16.29 -17.43
C THR A 368 3.84 16.44 -17.05
N ILE A 369 4.77 16.19 -17.96
CA ILE A 369 6.20 16.41 -17.73
C ILE A 369 6.50 17.90 -17.48
N ARG A 370 5.90 18.82 -18.26
CA ARG A 370 6.07 20.27 -18.05
C ARG A 370 5.53 20.69 -16.70
N PHE A 371 4.34 20.23 -16.33
CA PHE A 371 3.73 20.49 -15.03
C PHE A 371 4.58 20.00 -13.86
N ALA A 372 5.11 18.78 -13.92
CA ALA A 372 6.00 18.24 -12.90
C ALA A 372 7.29 19.07 -12.74
N ARG A 373 7.83 19.59 -13.86
CA ARG A 373 9.00 20.50 -13.83
C ARG A 373 8.67 21.87 -13.28
N GLU A 374 7.47 22.38 -13.51
CA GLU A 374 6.97 23.65 -13.00
C GLU A 374 6.80 23.63 -11.49
N ILE A 375 6.09 22.61 -10.96
CA ILE A 375 5.86 22.49 -9.52
C ILE A 375 7.11 22.05 -8.75
N ASP A 376 8.07 21.44 -9.43
CA ASP A 376 9.40 21.02 -8.95
C ASP A 376 9.36 20.35 -7.56
N PRO A 377 8.67 19.21 -7.40
CA PRO A 377 8.65 18.48 -6.13
C PRO A 377 10.07 18.04 -5.73
N TYR A 378 10.27 17.81 -4.43
CA TYR A 378 11.56 17.34 -3.89
C TYR A 378 12.01 16.04 -4.53
N SER A 379 11.09 15.10 -4.69
CA SER A 379 11.26 13.85 -5.43
C SER A 379 9.95 13.46 -6.11
N LEU A 380 9.99 12.56 -7.07
CA LEU A 380 8.78 12.06 -7.71
C LEU A 380 8.86 10.56 -8.05
N GLN A 381 7.67 9.99 -8.24
CA GLN A 381 7.47 8.66 -8.80
C GLN A 381 6.53 8.75 -10.00
N VAL A 382 6.81 7.96 -11.03
CA VAL A 382 5.97 7.80 -12.22
C VAL A 382 5.53 6.35 -12.32
N SER A 383 4.21 6.13 -12.23
CA SER A 383 3.58 4.82 -12.36
C SER A 383 2.88 4.69 -13.71
N LEU A 384 2.66 3.46 -14.14
CA LEU A 384 1.77 3.16 -15.27
C LEU A 384 0.34 2.93 -14.77
N ALA A 385 -0.64 3.32 -15.57
CA ALA A 385 -2.05 3.03 -15.26
C ALA A 385 -2.25 1.51 -15.14
N ALA A 386 -2.67 1.08 -13.95
CA ALA A 386 -2.92 -0.31 -13.64
C ALA A 386 -4.43 -0.52 -13.43
N PRO A 387 -5.15 -1.07 -14.42
CA PRO A 387 -6.57 -1.35 -14.31
C PRO A 387 -6.79 -2.60 -13.46
N TYR A 388 -6.65 -2.46 -12.15
CA TYR A 388 -6.88 -3.55 -11.21
C TYR A 388 -8.34 -4.02 -11.23
N PRO A 389 -8.60 -5.33 -11.21
CA PRO A 389 -9.95 -5.86 -11.04
C PRO A 389 -10.68 -5.22 -9.84
N GLY A 390 -11.96 -4.92 -10.00
CA GLY A 390 -12.77 -4.22 -8.99
C GLY A 390 -12.69 -2.70 -9.03
N THR A 391 -11.89 -2.11 -9.94
CA THR A 391 -11.84 -0.67 -10.14
C THR A 391 -12.69 -0.22 -11.34
N THR A 392 -13.23 0.99 -11.27
CA THR A 392 -13.95 1.63 -12.38
C THR A 392 -13.09 1.70 -13.64
N LEU A 393 -11.76 1.89 -13.49
CA LEU A 393 -10.82 1.89 -14.61
C LEU A 393 -10.78 0.53 -15.31
N HIS A 394 -10.78 -0.56 -14.55
CA HIS A 394 -10.78 -1.92 -15.12
C HIS A 394 -12.04 -2.18 -15.96
N GLU A 395 -13.21 -1.86 -15.42
CA GLU A 395 -14.47 -2.03 -16.14
C GLU A 395 -14.54 -1.17 -17.40
N GLN A 396 -14.05 0.07 -17.32
CA GLN A 396 -13.94 0.94 -18.49
C GLN A 396 -13.00 0.37 -19.53
N ALA A 397 -11.80 -0.03 -19.12
CA ALA A 397 -10.79 -0.55 -20.05
C ALA A 397 -11.23 -1.84 -20.77
N ARG A 398 -11.95 -2.72 -20.04
CA ARG A 398 -12.56 -3.91 -20.66
C ARG A 398 -13.62 -3.55 -21.69
N ARG A 399 -14.55 -2.67 -21.32
CA ARG A 399 -15.66 -2.27 -22.20
C ARG A 399 -15.19 -1.59 -23.48
N GLU A 400 -14.16 -0.76 -23.37
CA GLU A 400 -13.61 0.03 -24.48
C GLU A 400 -12.54 -0.74 -25.28
N GLY A 401 -12.17 -1.97 -24.89
CA GLY A 401 -11.14 -2.76 -25.57
C GLY A 401 -9.71 -2.19 -25.42
N TRP A 402 -9.42 -1.51 -24.30
CA TRP A 402 -8.11 -0.89 -24.07
C TRP A 402 -7.11 -1.80 -23.35
N LEU A 403 -7.53 -2.99 -22.93
CA LEU A 403 -6.62 -3.97 -22.31
C LEU A 403 -5.87 -4.75 -23.38
N ALA A 404 -4.55 -4.81 -23.25
CA ALA A 404 -3.73 -5.69 -24.07
C ALA A 404 -3.95 -7.15 -23.65
N ASP A 405 -4.21 -8.02 -24.61
CA ASP A 405 -4.45 -9.44 -24.37
C ASP A 405 -3.19 -10.15 -23.83
N GLY A 406 -3.41 -11.04 -22.85
CA GLY A 406 -2.38 -11.96 -22.35
C GLY A 406 -1.26 -11.33 -21.52
N GLU A 407 -1.32 -10.03 -21.24
CA GLU A 407 -0.27 -9.33 -20.50
C GLU A 407 -0.63 -9.13 -19.03
N GLY A 408 0.29 -9.50 -18.12
CA GLY A 408 0.16 -9.22 -16.69
C GLY A 408 0.54 -7.77 -16.34
N LEU A 409 -0.01 -7.28 -15.21
CA LEU A 409 0.32 -5.94 -14.68
C LEU A 409 1.81 -5.79 -14.35
N VAL A 410 2.51 -6.89 -14.14
CA VAL A 410 3.94 -6.95 -13.80
C VAL A 410 4.62 -7.98 -14.69
N LYS A 411 5.71 -7.60 -15.35
CA LYS A 411 6.57 -8.47 -16.15
C LYS A 411 7.99 -8.39 -15.57
N GLU A 412 8.57 -9.55 -15.23
CA GLU A 412 9.89 -9.63 -14.58
C GLU A 412 10.07 -8.69 -13.37
N GLY A 413 9.01 -8.52 -12.56
CA GLY A 413 8.99 -7.61 -11.42
C GLY A 413 8.79 -6.14 -11.77
N ILE A 414 8.86 -5.74 -13.04
CA ILE A 414 8.65 -4.37 -13.49
C ILE A 414 7.18 -4.13 -13.82
N GLN A 415 6.63 -2.98 -13.43
CA GLN A 415 5.28 -2.59 -13.82
C GLN A 415 5.18 -2.51 -15.34
N ASN A 416 4.22 -3.24 -15.90
CA ASN A 416 3.98 -3.31 -17.33
C ASN A 416 2.86 -2.37 -17.76
N SER A 417 2.91 -1.85 -18.99
CA SER A 417 1.79 -1.14 -19.59
C SER A 417 0.83 -2.15 -20.20
N VAL A 418 -0.31 -2.33 -19.56
CA VAL A 418 -1.41 -3.18 -20.06
C VAL A 418 -2.50 -2.36 -20.74
N MET A 419 -2.41 -1.03 -20.67
CA MET A 419 -3.30 -0.11 -21.38
C MET A 419 -2.75 0.21 -22.75
N SER A 420 -3.59 0.11 -23.76
CA SER A 420 -3.28 0.47 -25.16
C SER A 420 -4.47 1.19 -25.78
N TYR A 421 -4.21 2.27 -26.48
CA TYR A 421 -5.21 3.08 -27.14
C TYR A 421 -4.94 3.12 -28.64
N PRO A 422 -5.95 3.33 -29.52
CA PRO A 422 -5.74 3.45 -30.95
C PRO A 422 -4.74 4.54 -31.37
N TRP A 423 -4.55 5.56 -30.50
CA TRP A 423 -3.69 6.73 -30.74
C TRP A 423 -2.43 6.77 -29.86
N LEU A 424 -2.27 5.85 -28.90
CA LEU A 424 -1.14 5.79 -27.98
C LEU A 424 -0.90 4.33 -27.56
N SER A 425 0.15 3.71 -28.09
CA SER A 425 0.46 2.31 -27.85
C SER A 425 0.99 2.08 -26.43
N ARG A 426 0.92 0.85 -25.97
CA ARG A 426 1.47 0.45 -24.65
C ARG A 426 2.99 0.65 -24.57
N GLU A 427 3.69 0.43 -25.68
CA GLU A 427 5.15 0.63 -25.78
C GLU A 427 5.51 2.11 -25.65
N GLU A 428 4.72 3.00 -26.23
CA GLU A 428 4.89 4.44 -26.11
C GLU A 428 4.64 4.89 -24.67
N ILE A 429 3.56 4.40 -24.03
CA ILE A 429 3.26 4.67 -22.62
C ILE A 429 4.40 4.17 -21.73
N PHE A 430 4.87 2.94 -21.95
CA PHE A 430 5.95 2.36 -21.15
C PHE A 430 7.25 3.17 -21.28
N ARG A 431 7.66 3.55 -22.50
CA ARG A 431 8.87 4.36 -22.73
C ARG A 431 8.77 5.77 -22.18
N ALA A 432 7.57 6.34 -22.12
CA ALA A 432 7.37 7.70 -21.62
C ALA A 432 7.80 7.87 -20.15
N VAL A 433 7.74 6.81 -19.32
CA VAL A 433 8.23 6.83 -17.94
C VAL A 433 9.72 7.15 -17.88
N GLU A 434 10.54 6.56 -18.74
CA GLU A 434 11.98 6.83 -18.81
C GLU A 434 12.26 8.27 -19.25
N VAL A 435 11.52 8.75 -20.25
CA VAL A 435 11.61 10.13 -20.73
C VAL A 435 11.26 11.11 -19.60
N PHE A 436 10.20 10.80 -18.82
CA PHE A 436 9.77 11.61 -17.69
C PHE A 436 10.87 11.74 -16.64
N TYR A 437 11.43 10.62 -16.15
CA TYR A 437 12.51 10.62 -15.17
C TYR A 437 13.74 11.39 -15.66
N ARG A 438 14.18 11.12 -16.88
CA ARG A 438 15.31 11.80 -17.48
C ARG A 438 15.10 13.32 -17.55
N ARG A 439 13.94 13.78 -18.03
CA ARG A 439 13.62 15.20 -18.19
C ARG A 439 13.35 15.90 -16.86
N PHE A 440 13.00 15.19 -15.81
CA PHE A 440 12.85 15.75 -14.49
C PHE A 440 14.18 15.81 -13.72
N TYR A 441 14.89 14.68 -13.58
CA TYR A 441 16.08 14.60 -12.73
C TYR A 441 17.35 15.15 -13.36
N LEU A 442 17.51 15.09 -14.69
CA LEU A 442 18.69 15.63 -15.38
C LEU A 442 18.56 17.14 -15.66
N ARG A 443 18.17 17.90 -14.62
CA ARG A 443 18.11 19.37 -14.60
C ARG A 443 19.02 19.90 -13.49
N PRO A 444 19.53 21.15 -13.62
CA PRO A 444 20.40 21.72 -12.59
C PRO A 444 19.78 21.70 -11.18
N ALA A 445 18.51 22.08 -11.04
CA ALA A 445 17.86 22.20 -9.72
C ALA A 445 17.78 20.88 -8.94
N PRO A 446 17.26 19.75 -9.49
CA PRO A 446 17.29 18.47 -8.80
C PRO A 446 18.72 17.96 -8.53
N ILE A 447 19.65 18.14 -9.48
CA ILE A 447 21.05 17.71 -9.31
C ILE A 447 21.67 18.46 -8.14
N LEU A 448 21.59 19.79 -8.10
CA LEU A 448 22.12 20.60 -7.01
C LEU A 448 21.48 20.25 -5.66
N ARG A 449 20.16 19.95 -5.65
CA ARG A 449 19.45 19.50 -4.44
C ARG A 449 20.02 18.18 -3.92
N ILE A 450 20.20 17.18 -4.80
CA ILE A 450 20.78 15.89 -4.43
C ILE A 450 22.22 16.07 -3.91
N LEU A 451 23.04 16.86 -4.61
CA LEU A 451 24.42 17.15 -4.15
C LEU A 451 24.43 17.85 -2.79
N LYS A 452 23.54 18.83 -2.58
CA LYS A 452 23.39 19.50 -1.27
C LYS A 452 22.99 18.52 -0.17
N ASP A 453 22.09 17.57 -0.45
CA ASP A 453 21.74 16.54 0.52
C ASP A 453 22.93 15.61 0.84
N MET A 454 23.70 15.22 -0.15
CA MET A 454 24.93 14.40 0.04
C MET A 454 25.98 15.08 0.92
N LEU A 455 26.00 16.41 0.99
CA LEU A 455 26.95 17.18 1.80
C LEU A 455 26.49 17.37 3.26
N LYS A 456 25.29 16.92 3.65
CA LYS A 456 24.78 17.09 5.01
C LYS A 456 25.50 16.24 6.03
N ASP A 457 25.62 14.94 5.75
CA ASP A 457 26.32 13.98 6.59
C ASP A 457 26.69 12.72 5.79
N ARG A 458 27.48 11.82 6.43
CA ARG A 458 27.94 10.58 5.79
C ARG A 458 26.80 9.59 5.50
N ASP A 459 25.77 9.56 6.33
CA ASP A 459 24.63 8.64 6.17
C ASP A 459 23.84 9.05 4.94
N GLU A 460 23.54 10.36 4.79
CA GLU A 460 22.89 10.91 3.59
C GLU A 460 23.74 10.67 2.32
N PHE A 461 25.04 10.87 2.39
CA PHE A 461 25.93 10.57 1.26
C PHE A 461 25.81 9.10 0.83
N SER A 462 25.98 8.17 1.77
CA SER A 462 25.90 6.73 1.50
C SER A 462 24.53 6.32 0.98
N ARG A 463 23.48 6.88 1.55
CA ARG A 463 22.09 6.67 1.12
C ARG A 463 21.89 7.12 -0.33
N ARG A 464 22.31 8.34 -0.70
CA ARG A 464 22.16 8.86 -2.06
C ARG A 464 22.95 8.08 -3.11
N ILE A 465 24.13 7.57 -2.74
CA ILE A 465 24.90 6.68 -3.63
C ILE A 465 24.15 5.36 -3.86
N ARG A 466 23.59 4.75 -2.81
CA ARG A 466 22.79 3.52 -2.92
C ARG A 466 21.56 3.77 -3.79
N GLU A 467 20.75 4.79 -3.49
CA GLU A 467 19.56 5.18 -4.25
C GLU A 467 19.89 5.42 -5.73
N GLY A 468 20.99 6.10 -6.01
CA GLY A 468 21.45 6.33 -7.39
C GLY A 468 21.78 5.02 -8.12
N ARG A 469 22.50 4.09 -7.46
CA ARG A 469 22.79 2.77 -8.06
C ARG A 469 21.53 1.97 -8.33
N GLU A 470 20.60 1.92 -7.38
CA GLU A 470 19.33 1.21 -7.52
C GLU A 470 18.51 1.82 -8.67
N PHE A 471 18.38 3.15 -8.72
CA PHE A 471 17.67 3.86 -9.78
C PHE A 471 18.23 3.55 -11.18
N PHE A 472 19.54 3.65 -11.37
CA PHE A 472 20.16 3.35 -12.67
C PHE A 472 20.05 1.87 -13.04
N SER A 473 20.18 0.96 -12.06
CA SER A 473 19.96 -0.47 -12.24
C SER A 473 18.52 -0.77 -12.67
N PHE A 474 17.54 -0.15 -12.01
CA PHE A 474 16.12 -0.25 -12.37
C PHE A 474 15.84 0.27 -13.79
N MET A 475 16.42 1.42 -14.17
CA MET A 475 16.26 1.98 -15.50
C MET A 475 16.88 1.09 -16.59
N ALA A 476 18.02 0.44 -16.29
CA ALA A 476 18.64 -0.54 -17.18
C ALA A 476 17.76 -1.80 -17.34
N LYS A 477 17.22 -2.33 -16.23
CA LYS A 477 16.29 -3.47 -16.22
C LYS A 477 15.04 -3.18 -17.04
N ARG A 478 14.45 -1.97 -16.92
CA ARG A 478 13.28 -1.56 -17.72
C ARG A 478 13.55 -1.63 -19.22
N LYS A 479 14.71 -1.19 -19.70
CA LYS A 479 15.08 -1.27 -21.12
C LYS A 479 15.07 -2.71 -21.64
N GLY A 480 15.53 -3.66 -20.85
CA GLY A 480 15.55 -5.08 -21.22
C GLY A 480 14.16 -5.73 -21.25
N VAL A 481 13.14 -5.15 -20.61
CA VAL A 481 11.77 -5.69 -20.64
C VAL A 481 11.01 -5.35 -21.92
N VAL A 482 11.41 -4.27 -22.62
CA VAL A 482 10.79 -3.80 -23.89
C VAL A 482 11.47 -4.40 -25.12
N ALA A 483 12.69 -4.88 -24.97
CA ALA A 483 13.42 -5.57 -26.04
C ALA A 483 12.95 -7.03 -26.15
#